data_a6ac71b11fbb93421e32dd95278afee2
#
_entry.id   a6ac71b11fbb93421e32dd95278afee2
#
_cell.length_a   1.000
_cell.length_b   1.000
_cell.length_c   1.000
_cell.angle_alpha   90.00
_cell.angle_beta   90.00
_cell.angle_gamma   90.00
#
_symmetry.space_group_name_H-M   'P 1'
#
loop_
_entity.id
_entity.type
_entity.pdbx_description
1 polymer ?
#
loop_
_entity_poly.entity_id
_entity_poly.type
_entity_poly.pdbx_seq_one_letter_code
_entity_poly.pdbx_strand_id
1 'polypeptide(L)'
;GFRLTLPAEDLEPLRQQMQKELDENYLVTKLTYVVTGEVIDPEAVNGDIQLLTARATGIENYDDYKFIVTSGDSDVAEINAYRANIYRPMPGEAAAEVTLTVTMQHKTKDVSVQKQITLKVLPLTKAELDDALNLMEQAKAHYWDGLNDGANESQYAVTKSLHAFREAIAGENGGLTWLYDYRDAHGAGIVAGDQADYSSVGGQEQYNKFKSSNPAVIAHENLVLTQPKYNTSVTVESVLEHAVFAKYAKKITSGAWYDDYFSKLIGQKVSATMTVLGTDGPNPGGDQPPVKTTVTVVLTGVNGVGAVDRTFDTTSDKTVAEALQEGLGEDYTLTVSGYGYIGSLTGPDDFNAANAGVEFWGQYYYIDGAYDTSSPLTVPVTDGAVYG
;
A
#
# COMPACT_ATOMS: atom_id res chain seq x y z
N GLY A 1 -18.98 -68.49 -30.04
CA GLY A 1 -19.27 -67.04 -30.21
C GLY A 1 -18.05 -66.36 -30.77
N PHE A 2 -18.11 -65.84 -31.99
CA PHE A 2 -17.05 -64.98 -32.55
C PHE A 2 -17.18 -63.63 -31.92
N ARG A 3 -16.16 -63.18 -31.17
CA ARG A 3 -16.05 -61.82 -30.68
C ARG A 3 -15.44 -60.96 -31.79
N LEU A 4 -16.24 -60.22 -32.53
CA LEU A 4 -15.75 -59.19 -33.43
C LEU A 4 -15.04 -58.15 -32.60
N THR A 5 -13.71 -58.14 -32.64
CA THR A 5 -12.92 -57.02 -32.15
C THR A 5 -12.91 -55.99 -33.27
N LEU A 6 -13.57 -54.83 -33.05
CA LEU A 6 -13.44 -53.72 -33.98
C LEU A 6 -11.96 -53.30 -34.03
N PRO A 7 -11.43 -52.96 -35.20
CA PRO A 7 -10.07 -52.45 -35.31
C PRO A 7 -9.96 -51.19 -34.44
N ALA A 8 -8.81 -51.01 -33.79
CA ALA A 8 -8.52 -49.79 -33.03
C ALA A 8 -8.67 -48.57 -33.95
N GLU A 9 -9.30 -47.51 -33.46
CA GLU A 9 -9.41 -46.25 -34.20
C GLU A 9 -8.01 -45.73 -34.53
N ASP A 10 -7.76 -45.39 -35.81
CA ASP A 10 -6.52 -44.73 -36.20
C ASP A 10 -6.60 -43.23 -35.80
N LEU A 11 -5.88 -42.85 -34.75
CA LEU A 11 -5.83 -41.50 -34.24
C LEU A 11 -4.74 -40.62 -34.87
N GLU A 12 -3.93 -41.15 -35.78
CA GLU A 12 -2.84 -40.40 -36.41
C GLU A 12 -3.29 -39.16 -37.19
N PRO A 13 -4.38 -39.23 -38.00
CA PRO A 13 -4.90 -38.03 -38.67
C PRO A 13 -5.34 -36.94 -37.69
N LEU A 14 -5.97 -37.34 -36.59
CA LEU A 14 -6.37 -36.40 -35.53
C LEU A 14 -5.15 -35.79 -34.85
N ARG A 15 -4.13 -36.60 -34.56
CA ARG A 15 -2.89 -36.13 -33.97
C ARG A 15 -2.19 -35.07 -34.83
N GLN A 16 -2.12 -35.30 -36.14
CA GLN A 16 -1.55 -34.36 -37.10
C GLN A 16 -2.36 -33.06 -37.18
N GLN A 17 -3.68 -33.15 -37.20
CA GLN A 17 -4.55 -31.99 -37.15
C GLN A 17 -4.34 -31.20 -35.86
N MET A 18 -4.33 -31.86 -34.71
CA MET A 18 -4.09 -31.20 -33.40
C MET A 18 -2.73 -30.51 -33.35
N GLN A 19 -1.66 -31.15 -33.90
CA GLN A 19 -0.34 -30.51 -33.91
C GLN A 19 -0.34 -29.25 -34.77
N LYS A 20 -0.98 -29.29 -35.94
CA LYS A 20 -1.13 -28.10 -36.79
C LYS A 20 -1.90 -27.00 -36.10
N GLU A 21 -3.03 -27.33 -35.48
CA GLU A 21 -3.85 -26.35 -34.71
C GLU A 21 -3.05 -25.74 -33.57
N LEU A 22 -2.30 -26.53 -32.81
CA LEU A 22 -1.47 -26.04 -31.70
C LEU A 22 -0.38 -25.11 -32.22
N ASP A 23 0.31 -25.48 -33.31
CA ASP A 23 1.41 -24.68 -33.86
C ASP A 23 0.94 -23.35 -34.44
N GLU A 24 -0.22 -23.32 -35.07
CA GLU A 24 -0.79 -22.13 -35.72
C GLU A 24 -1.54 -21.21 -34.76
N ASN A 25 -2.03 -21.69 -33.62
CA ASN A 25 -2.92 -20.92 -32.74
C ASN A 25 -2.37 -20.64 -31.36
N TYR A 26 -1.56 -21.51 -30.76
CA TYR A 26 -0.89 -21.22 -29.51
C TYR A 26 0.41 -20.43 -29.78
N LEU A 27 0.27 -19.13 -29.98
CA LEU A 27 1.36 -18.25 -30.41
C LEU A 27 1.90 -17.41 -29.25
N VAL A 28 3.23 -17.24 -29.20
CA VAL A 28 3.90 -16.35 -28.25
C VAL A 28 3.37 -14.91 -28.38
N THR A 29 3.03 -14.49 -29.60
CA THR A 29 2.45 -13.17 -29.88
C THR A 29 1.05 -12.95 -29.28
N LYS A 30 0.45 -13.97 -28.68
CA LYS A 30 -0.81 -13.89 -27.94
C LYS A 30 -0.60 -13.94 -26.42
N LEU A 31 0.61 -14.24 -25.94
CA LEU A 31 0.94 -14.21 -24.53
C LEU A 31 1.14 -12.76 -24.10
N THR A 32 0.62 -12.39 -22.93
CA THR A 32 0.68 -11.03 -22.44
C THR A 32 1.21 -10.98 -21.01
N TYR A 33 1.79 -9.85 -20.61
CA TYR A 33 2.08 -9.59 -19.21
C TYR A 33 0.80 -9.41 -18.41
N VAL A 34 0.74 -10.03 -17.23
CA VAL A 34 -0.42 -9.91 -16.34
C VAL A 34 -0.67 -8.47 -15.92
N VAL A 35 0.40 -7.73 -15.65
CA VAL A 35 0.32 -6.35 -15.12
C VAL A 35 -0.07 -5.35 -16.21
N THR A 36 0.58 -5.39 -17.37
CA THR A 36 0.40 -4.37 -18.41
C THR A 36 -0.60 -4.76 -19.49
N GLY A 37 -0.86 -6.06 -19.67
CA GLY A 37 -1.65 -6.58 -20.79
C GLY A 37 -0.92 -6.52 -22.14
N GLU A 38 0.33 -6.03 -22.17
CA GLU A 38 1.14 -5.98 -23.38
C GLU A 38 1.64 -7.36 -23.78
N VAL A 39 1.83 -7.57 -25.08
CA VAL A 39 2.43 -8.80 -25.60
C VAL A 39 3.85 -8.94 -25.09
N ILE A 40 4.23 -10.16 -24.67
CA ILE A 40 5.58 -10.43 -24.17
C ILE A 40 6.60 -10.41 -25.30
N ASP A 41 7.84 -10.03 -24.97
CA ASP A 41 9.03 -10.36 -25.77
C ASP A 41 9.65 -11.63 -25.15
N PRO A 42 9.66 -12.78 -25.86
CA PRO A 42 10.22 -14.02 -25.32
C PRO A 42 11.73 -13.95 -25.06
N GLU A 43 12.45 -13.00 -25.70
CA GLU A 43 13.88 -12.77 -25.49
C GLU A 43 14.18 -11.81 -24.33
N ALA A 44 13.14 -11.19 -23.75
CA ALA A 44 13.30 -10.17 -22.72
C ALA A 44 12.17 -10.16 -21.70
N VAL A 45 11.82 -11.33 -21.15
CA VAL A 45 10.72 -11.48 -20.19
C VAL A 45 11.09 -10.82 -18.85
N ASN A 46 10.23 -9.96 -18.35
CA ASN A 46 10.45 -9.17 -17.13
C ASN A 46 9.26 -9.15 -16.15
N GLY A 47 8.27 -10.02 -16.33
CA GLY A 47 7.10 -10.09 -15.45
C GLY A 47 6.27 -11.35 -15.66
N ASP A 48 5.26 -11.52 -14.83
CA ASP A 48 4.33 -12.64 -14.89
C ASP A 48 3.54 -12.64 -16.20
N ILE A 49 3.31 -13.84 -16.74
CA ILE A 49 2.71 -14.04 -18.05
C ILE A 49 1.32 -14.65 -17.92
N GLN A 50 0.35 -14.04 -18.63
CA GLN A 50 -0.95 -14.61 -18.85
C GLN A 50 -0.85 -15.64 -20.01
N LEU A 51 -1.07 -16.91 -19.67
CA LEU A 51 -1.12 -18.01 -20.61
C LEU A 51 -2.49 -18.09 -21.30
N LEU A 52 -2.54 -18.76 -22.46
CA LEU A 52 -3.78 -18.88 -23.20
C LEU A 52 -4.69 -19.96 -22.60
N THR A 53 -5.95 -19.63 -22.42
CA THR A 53 -7.02 -20.62 -22.23
C THR A 53 -7.34 -21.28 -23.57
N ALA A 54 -8.01 -22.43 -23.57
CA ALA A 54 -8.43 -23.09 -24.80
C ALA A 54 -9.20 -22.14 -25.73
N ARG A 55 -10.15 -21.38 -25.17
CA ARG A 55 -10.94 -20.39 -25.91
C ARG A 55 -10.07 -19.25 -26.47
N ALA A 56 -9.09 -18.79 -25.73
CA ALA A 56 -8.22 -17.68 -26.15
C ALA A 56 -7.27 -18.05 -27.30
N THR A 57 -7.02 -19.34 -27.53
CA THR A 57 -6.22 -19.80 -28.67
C THR A 57 -6.89 -19.48 -30.01
N GLY A 58 -8.23 -19.46 -30.06
CA GLY A 58 -9.00 -19.33 -31.29
C GLY A 58 -9.12 -20.65 -32.10
N ILE A 59 -8.71 -21.79 -31.53
CA ILE A 59 -8.87 -23.09 -32.14
C ILE A 59 -10.36 -23.39 -32.27
N GLU A 60 -10.77 -23.88 -33.46
CA GLU A 60 -12.13 -24.36 -33.69
C GLU A 60 -12.38 -25.61 -32.83
N ASN A 61 -13.58 -25.71 -32.25
CA ASN A 61 -13.95 -26.77 -31.31
C ASN A 61 -13.02 -26.90 -30.10
N TYR A 62 -12.52 -25.75 -29.57
CA TYR A 62 -11.64 -25.71 -28.41
C TYR A 62 -12.20 -26.47 -27.19
N ASP A 63 -13.51 -26.64 -27.08
CA ASP A 63 -14.17 -27.39 -26.00
C ASP A 63 -13.84 -28.88 -26.00
N ASP A 64 -13.38 -29.44 -27.13
CA ASP A 64 -12.92 -30.82 -27.23
C ASP A 64 -11.52 -31.04 -26.64
N TYR A 65 -10.80 -29.96 -26.31
CA TYR A 65 -9.41 -30.00 -25.90
C TYR A 65 -9.18 -29.43 -24.49
N LYS A 66 -8.16 -29.98 -23.86
CA LYS A 66 -7.59 -29.46 -22.61
C LYS A 66 -6.15 -29.03 -22.89
N PHE A 67 -5.80 -27.84 -22.39
CA PHE A 67 -4.42 -27.33 -22.44
C PHE A 67 -3.77 -27.47 -21.08
N ILE A 68 -2.58 -28.02 -21.05
CA ILE A 68 -1.74 -28.16 -19.86
C ILE A 68 -0.40 -27.53 -20.19
N VAL A 69 0.03 -26.57 -19.38
CA VAL A 69 1.36 -25.97 -19.50
C VAL A 69 2.22 -26.45 -18.34
N THR A 70 3.43 -26.87 -18.65
CA THR A 70 4.45 -27.24 -17.66
C THR A 70 5.71 -26.42 -17.88
N SER A 71 6.47 -26.19 -16.83
CA SER A 71 7.74 -25.49 -16.87
C SER A 71 8.90 -26.48 -16.78
N GLY A 72 9.93 -26.25 -17.56
CA GLY A 72 11.20 -26.98 -17.45
C GLY A 72 12.02 -26.58 -16.22
N ASP A 73 11.74 -25.40 -15.65
CA ASP A 73 12.34 -24.92 -14.41
C ASP A 73 11.30 -24.10 -13.62
N SER A 74 10.74 -24.72 -12.59
CA SER A 74 9.72 -24.07 -11.75
C SER A 74 10.28 -22.97 -10.83
N ASP A 75 11.60 -22.91 -10.64
CA ASP A 75 12.24 -21.82 -9.89
C ASP A 75 12.36 -20.55 -10.72
N VAL A 76 12.27 -20.66 -12.04
CA VAL A 76 12.25 -19.53 -12.98
C VAL A 76 10.83 -19.17 -13.42
N ALA A 77 10.03 -20.18 -13.74
CA ALA A 77 8.63 -20.01 -14.13
C ALA A 77 7.75 -21.06 -13.46
N GLU A 78 6.96 -20.64 -12.49
CA GLU A 78 6.01 -21.49 -11.78
C GLU A 78 4.63 -21.39 -12.44
N ILE A 79 4.10 -22.51 -12.90
CA ILE A 79 2.81 -22.53 -13.56
C ILE A 79 1.67 -22.69 -12.54
N ASN A 80 0.74 -21.74 -12.57
CA ASN A 80 -0.49 -21.78 -11.79
C ASN A 80 -1.67 -21.53 -12.71
N ALA A 81 -2.40 -22.59 -13.06
CA ALA A 81 -3.50 -22.58 -14.04
C ALA A 81 -3.09 -21.89 -15.36
N TYR A 82 -3.61 -20.72 -15.64
CA TYR A 82 -3.34 -19.96 -16.85
C TYR A 82 -2.35 -18.79 -16.62
N ARG A 83 -1.51 -18.90 -15.61
CA ARG A 83 -0.50 -17.90 -15.26
C ARG A 83 0.86 -18.57 -15.09
N ALA A 84 1.88 -17.99 -15.68
CA ALA A 84 3.26 -18.28 -15.35
C ALA A 84 3.78 -17.19 -14.41
N ASN A 85 4.02 -17.54 -13.15
CA ASN A 85 4.67 -16.68 -12.18
C ASN A 85 6.16 -16.71 -12.46
N ILE A 86 6.71 -15.57 -12.83
CA ILE A 86 8.11 -15.45 -13.24
C ILE A 86 8.96 -15.02 -12.06
N TYR A 87 10.01 -15.78 -11.78
CA TYR A 87 11.05 -15.46 -10.81
C TYR A 87 12.31 -15.05 -11.56
N ARG A 88 12.53 -13.76 -11.63
CA ARG A 88 13.68 -13.19 -12.31
C ARG A 88 14.97 -13.42 -11.51
N PRO A 89 16.12 -13.66 -12.18
CA PRO A 89 17.41 -13.69 -11.51
C PRO A 89 17.68 -12.42 -10.71
N MET A 90 18.52 -12.51 -9.70
CA MET A 90 18.85 -11.37 -8.84
C MET A 90 19.71 -10.33 -9.56
N PRO A 91 19.75 -9.08 -9.08
CA PRO A 91 20.56 -8.04 -9.70
C PRO A 91 22.03 -8.44 -9.81
N GLY A 92 22.57 -8.32 -11.03
CA GLY A 92 23.94 -8.71 -11.34
C GLY A 92 24.12 -10.15 -11.83
N GLU A 93 23.10 -10.98 -11.74
CA GLU A 93 23.10 -12.32 -12.33
C GLU A 93 22.81 -12.28 -13.83
N ALA A 94 23.13 -13.37 -14.52
CA ALA A 94 22.79 -13.52 -15.93
C ALA A 94 21.30 -13.80 -16.11
N ALA A 95 20.76 -13.48 -17.30
CA ALA A 95 19.41 -13.86 -17.67
C ALA A 95 19.23 -15.40 -17.61
N ALA A 96 18.08 -15.85 -17.19
CA ALA A 96 17.74 -17.26 -17.14
C ALA A 96 16.92 -17.68 -18.35
N GLU A 97 17.18 -18.87 -18.88
CA GLU A 97 16.34 -19.48 -19.92
C GLU A 97 15.42 -20.53 -19.28
N VAL A 98 14.16 -20.55 -19.71
CA VAL A 98 13.19 -21.56 -19.31
C VAL A 98 12.34 -21.98 -20.50
N THR A 99 12.08 -23.27 -20.63
CA THR A 99 11.20 -23.82 -21.66
C THR A 99 9.87 -24.20 -21.06
N LEU A 100 8.79 -23.61 -21.58
CA LEU A 100 7.43 -24.02 -21.29
C LEU A 100 7.00 -25.08 -22.31
N THR A 101 6.39 -26.16 -21.83
CA THR A 101 5.79 -27.18 -22.68
C THR A 101 4.27 -27.08 -22.62
N VAL A 102 3.66 -26.74 -23.74
CA VAL A 102 2.21 -26.68 -23.90
C VAL A 102 1.74 -28.01 -24.45
N THR A 103 0.90 -28.71 -23.71
CA THR A 103 0.27 -29.97 -24.13
C THR A 103 -1.20 -29.72 -24.45
N MET A 104 -1.61 -29.99 -25.66
CA MET A 104 -3.00 -30.04 -26.11
C MET A 104 -3.48 -31.47 -26.09
N GLN A 105 -4.43 -31.79 -25.23
CA GLN A 105 -4.96 -33.12 -25.02
C GLN A 105 -6.42 -33.18 -25.45
N HIS A 106 -6.80 -34.17 -26.23
CA HIS A 106 -8.22 -34.43 -26.52
C HIS A 106 -8.93 -35.01 -25.30
N LYS A 107 -10.11 -34.47 -24.95
CA LYS A 107 -10.80 -34.83 -23.70
C LYS A 107 -11.34 -36.27 -23.67
N THR A 108 -11.68 -36.84 -24.82
CA THR A 108 -12.36 -38.16 -24.92
C THR A 108 -11.57 -39.20 -25.69
N LYS A 109 -10.51 -38.82 -26.42
CA LYS A 109 -9.66 -39.71 -27.19
C LYS A 109 -8.25 -39.69 -26.61
N ASP A 110 -7.57 -40.84 -26.65
CA ASP A 110 -6.20 -40.97 -26.13
C ASP A 110 -5.18 -40.42 -27.15
N VAL A 111 -5.18 -39.11 -27.32
CA VAL A 111 -4.26 -38.39 -28.18
C VAL A 111 -3.90 -37.03 -27.57
N SER A 112 -2.62 -36.72 -27.61
CA SER A 112 -2.08 -35.43 -27.22
C SER A 112 -0.93 -35.00 -28.11
N VAL A 113 -0.72 -33.69 -28.20
CA VAL A 113 0.39 -33.09 -28.95
C VAL A 113 1.04 -32.01 -28.09
N GLN A 114 2.27 -31.67 -28.39
CA GLN A 114 3.04 -30.69 -27.57
C GLN A 114 3.70 -29.64 -28.44
N LYS A 115 3.90 -28.49 -27.84
CA LYS A 115 4.69 -27.38 -28.39
C LYS A 115 5.56 -26.82 -27.27
N GLN A 116 6.79 -26.45 -27.59
CA GLN A 116 7.72 -25.81 -26.68
C GLN A 116 7.84 -24.33 -26.98
N ILE A 117 7.93 -23.52 -25.91
CA ILE A 117 8.18 -22.09 -25.97
C ILE A 117 9.36 -21.81 -25.03
N THR A 118 10.45 -21.30 -25.58
CA THR A 118 11.62 -20.89 -24.78
C THR A 118 11.52 -19.43 -24.48
N LEU A 119 11.73 -19.08 -23.21
CA LEU A 119 11.70 -17.72 -22.67
C LEU A 119 13.05 -17.39 -22.06
N LYS A 120 13.52 -16.17 -22.32
CA LYS A 120 14.68 -15.60 -21.67
C LYS A 120 14.23 -14.56 -20.64
N VAL A 121 14.42 -14.88 -19.37
CA VAL A 121 13.97 -14.08 -18.24
C VAL A 121 15.10 -13.15 -17.79
N LEU A 122 14.86 -11.85 -17.87
CA LEU A 122 15.84 -10.83 -17.49
C LEU A 122 16.00 -10.71 -15.98
N PRO A 123 17.22 -10.44 -15.47
CA PRO A 123 17.44 -10.22 -14.05
C PRO A 123 16.72 -8.95 -13.55
N LEU A 124 16.43 -8.91 -12.26
CA LEU A 124 16.02 -7.70 -11.55
C LEU A 124 17.13 -6.66 -11.62
N THR A 125 16.77 -5.39 -11.54
CA THR A 125 17.74 -4.28 -11.45
C THR A 125 17.66 -3.62 -10.08
N LYS A 126 18.77 -3.00 -9.66
CA LYS A 126 18.78 -2.21 -8.42
C LYS A 126 17.78 -1.04 -8.50
N ALA A 127 17.64 -0.42 -9.68
CA ALA A 127 16.71 0.68 -9.89
C ALA A 127 15.24 0.25 -9.63
N GLU A 128 14.83 -0.93 -10.11
CA GLU A 128 13.49 -1.48 -9.82
C GLU A 128 13.27 -1.70 -8.33
N LEU A 129 14.29 -2.17 -7.59
CA LEU A 129 14.22 -2.36 -6.15
C LEU A 129 14.17 -1.03 -5.39
N ASP A 130 14.96 -0.03 -5.81
CA ASP A 130 14.94 1.32 -5.24
C ASP A 130 13.55 1.97 -5.45
N ASP A 131 12.97 1.85 -6.62
CA ASP A 131 11.63 2.37 -6.94
C ASP A 131 10.55 1.69 -6.10
N ALA A 132 10.62 0.37 -5.94
CA ALA A 132 9.69 -0.40 -5.12
C ALA A 132 9.77 0.02 -3.64
N LEU A 133 10.99 0.21 -3.11
CA LEU A 133 11.19 0.65 -1.73
C LEU A 133 10.66 2.08 -1.51
N ASN A 134 10.92 2.98 -2.44
CA ASN A 134 10.40 4.35 -2.39
C ASN A 134 8.87 4.35 -2.39
N LEU A 135 8.24 3.53 -3.23
CA LEU A 135 6.78 3.39 -3.27
C LEU A 135 6.22 2.85 -1.94
N MET A 136 6.88 1.87 -1.33
CA MET A 136 6.50 1.35 -0.01
C MET A 136 6.57 2.43 1.07
N GLU A 137 7.63 3.21 1.12
CA GLU A 137 7.78 4.28 2.12
C GLU A 137 6.71 5.37 1.93
N GLN A 138 6.38 5.72 0.69
CA GLN A 138 5.28 6.65 0.41
C GLN A 138 3.92 6.06 0.83
N ALA A 139 3.65 4.79 0.52
CA ALA A 139 2.40 4.13 0.91
C ALA A 139 2.23 4.08 2.44
N LYS A 140 3.32 3.82 3.17
CA LYS A 140 3.33 3.86 4.65
C LYS A 140 3.04 5.26 5.19
N ALA A 141 3.72 6.28 4.64
CA ALA A 141 3.58 7.67 5.07
C ALA A 141 2.18 8.24 4.80
N HIS A 142 1.54 7.81 3.72
CA HIS A 142 0.23 8.27 3.27
C HIS A 142 -0.90 7.25 3.48
N TYR A 143 -0.72 6.34 4.45
CA TYR A 143 -1.70 5.26 4.69
C TYR A 143 -3.11 5.79 5.00
N TRP A 144 -3.21 6.87 5.78
CA TRP A 144 -4.48 7.54 6.04
C TRP A 144 -5.17 8.01 4.74
N ASP A 145 -4.41 8.61 3.83
CA ASP A 145 -4.95 9.08 2.54
C ASP A 145 -5.53 7.92 1.73
N GLY A 146 -4.87 6.76 1.78
CA GLY A 146 -5.33 5.52 1.17
C GLY A 146 -6.60 4.94 1.79
N LEU A 147 -6.85 5.18 3.07
CA LEU A 147 -8.09 4.78 3.72
C LEU A 147 -9.21 5.79 3.49
N ASN A 148 -8.88 7.07 3.49
CA ASN A 148 -9.84 8.16 3.48
C ASN A 148 -10.42 8.46 2.09
N ASP A 149 -9.65 8.35 1.03
CA ASP A 149 -10.03 8.71 -0.34
C ASP A 149 -10.72 10.11 -0.44
N GLY A 150 -10.26 11.06 0.35
CA GLY A 150 -10.86 12.39 0.41
C GLY A 150 -12.26 12.46 1.01
N ALA A 151 -12.79 11.38 1.58
CA ALA A 151 -14.15 11.33 2.13
C ALA A 151 -14.33 12.26 3.35
N ASN A 152 -13.31 12.37 4.19
CA ASN A 152 -13.31 13.19 5.39
C ASN A 152 -12.19 14.24 5.30
N GLU A 153 -12.41 15.40 5.86
CA GLU A 153 -11.43 16.50 5.87
C GLU A 153 -10.22 16.20 6.78
N SER A 154 -10.42 15.41 7.82
CA SER A 154 -9.38 15.08 8.81
C SER A 154 -9.61 13.71 9.42
N GLN A 155 -8.53 13.02 9.77
CA GLN A 155 -8.60 11.78 10.55
C GLN A 155 -9.15 12.00 11.97
N TYR A 156 -9.20 13.23 12.45
CA TYR A 156 -9.73 13.58 13.77
C TYR A 156 -11.15 14.16 13.73
N ALA A 157 -11.81 14.06 12.57
CA ALA A 157 -13.20 14.48 12.38
C ALA A 157 -13.91 13.57 11.36
N VAL A 158 -13.85 12.28 11.63
CA VAL A 158 -14.41 11.25 10.71
C VAL A 158 -15.90 11.14 10.92
N THR A 159 -16.66 11.34 9.84
CA THR A 159 -18.13 11.27 9.80
C THR A 159 -18.64 10.41 8.65
N LYS A 160 -17.74 9.96 7.76
CA LYS A 160 -18.06 9.14 6.59
C LYS A 160 -17.23 7.87 6.59
N SER A 161 -17.76 6.82 6.00
CA SER A 161 -17.04 5.56 5.79
C SER A 161 -15.71 5.78 5.11
N LEU A 162 -14.74 4.94 5.46
CA LEU A 162 -13.45 4.89 4.79
C LEU A 162 -13.53 3.92 3.59
N HIS A 163 -12.47 3.84 2.84
CA HIS A 163 -12.36 2.98 1.68
C HIS A 163 -11.22 1.98 1.85
N ALA A 164 -11.48 0.72 1.53
CA ALA A 164 -10.45 -0.29 1.43
C ALA A 164 -9.75 -0.13 0.06
N PHE A 165 -8.58 0.46 0.03
CA PHE A 165 -7.79 0.55 -1.19
C PHE A 165 -7.38 -0.84 -1.69
N ARG A 166 -7.26 -0.99 -3.01
CA ARG A 166 -6.80 -2.23 -3.64
C ARG A 166 -5.30 -2.22 -3.86
N GLU A 167 -4.76 -1.09 -4.25
CA GLU A 167 -3.35 -0.97 -4.60
C GLU A 167 -2.90 0.50 -4.54
N ALA A 168 -1.64 0.71 -4.13
CA ALA A 168 -0.96 1.99 -4.28
C ALA A 168 0.11 1.85 -5.37
N ILE A 169 0.09 2.73 -6.36
CA ILE A 169 1.03 2.77 -7.48
C ILE A 169 1.74 4.11 -7.54
N ALA A 170 2.85 4.14 -8.27
CA ALA A 170 3.52 5.40 -8.58
C ALA A 170 2.60 6.30 -9.41
N GLY A 171 2.38 7.50 -8.92
CA GLY A 171 1.62 8.55 -9.60
C GLY A 171 2.50 9.44 -10.46
N GLU A 172 1.90 10.45 -11.06
CA GLU A 172 2.61 11.46 -11.83
C GLU A 172 3.54 12.27 -10.92
N ASN A 173 4.66 12.74 -11.49
CA ASN A 173 5.65 13.59 -10.81
C ASN A 173 6.24 13.01 -9.51
N GLY A 174 6.35 11.69 -9.43
CA GLY A 174 6.92 10.99 -8.27
C GLY A 174 5.98 10.90 -7.06
N GLY A 175 4.71 11.23 -7.24
CA GLY A 175 3.67 11.08 -6.22
C GLY A 175 3.12 9.65 -6.12
N LEU A 176 2.04 9.50 -5.35
CA LEU A 176 1.34 8.25 -5.10
C LEU A 176 -0.09 8.33 -5.65
N THR A 177 -0.56 7.25 -6.26
CA THR A 177 -1.95 7.08 -6.67
C THR A 177 -2.54 5.85 -5.99
N TRP A 178 -3.70 6.02 -5.36
CA TRP A 178 -4.45 4.94 -4.74
C TRP A 178 -5.52 4.42 -5.70
N LEU A 179 -5.58 3.10 -5.88
CA LEU A 179 -6.59 2.41 -6.69
C LEU A 179 -7.59 1.72 -5.76
N TYR A 180 -8.86 1.97 -5.96
CA TYR A 180 -9.96 1.44 -5.15
C TYR A 180 -10.79 0.41 -5.89
N ASP A 181 -10.93 0.53 -7.20
CA ASP A 181 -11.63 -0.45 -8.03
C ASP A 181 -10.72 -1.65 -8.32
N TYR A 182 -11.26 -2.84 -8.16
CA TYR A 182 -10.54 -4.07 -8.45
C TYR A 182 -10.09 -4.17 -9.93
N ARG A 183 -10.85 -3.56 -10.84
CA ARG A 183 -10.54 -3.55 -12.28
C ARG A 183 -9.34 -2.67 -12.62
N ASP A 184 -9.10 -1.65 -11.82
CA ASP A 184 -7.99 -0.72 -12.02
C ASP A 184 -6.69 -1.21 -11.35
N ALA A 185 -6.78 -2.19 -10.43
CA ALA A 185 -5.63 -2.78 -9.78
C ALA A 185 -4.85 -3.68 -10.75
N HIS A 186 -3.55 -3.47 -10.84
CA HIS A 186 -2.66 -4.17 -11.77
C HIS A 186 -1.82 -5.25 -11.08
N GLY A 187 -1.73 -5.21 -9.75
CA GLY A 187 -0.82 -6.07 -8.98
C GLY A 187 0.65 -5.70 -9.18
N ALA A 188 0.95 -4.43 -9.41
CA ALA A 188 2.30 -3.90 -9.65
C ALA A 188 2.83 -3.04 -8.50
N GLY A 189 1.95 -2.61 -7.60
CA GLY A 189 2.26 -1.67 -6.52
C GLY A 189 2.16 -2.28 -5.13
N ILE A 190 1.84 -1.43 -4.15
CA ILE A 190 1.69 -1.82 -2.74
C ILE A 190 0.25 -2.21 -2.47
N VAL A 191 0.07 -3.37 -1.85
CA VAL A 191 -1.25 -3.91 -1.48
C VAL A 191 -1.28 -4.24 0.01
N ALA A 192 -2.46 -4.29 0.59
CA ALA A 192 -2.64 -4.89 1.90
C ALA A 192 -2.57 -6.41 1.75
N GLY A 193 -1.59 -7.03 2.41
CA GLY A 193 -1.37 -8.46 2.40
C GLY A 193 -2.34 -9.19 3.33
N ASP A 194 -2.51 -10.49 3.08
CA ASP A 194 -3.30 -11.36 3.93
C ASP A 194 -2.61 -11.55 5.29
N GLN A 195 -3.38 -11.42 6.37
CA GLN A 195 -2.87 -11.61 7.72
C GLN A 195 -3.09 -13.05 8.20
N ALA A 196 -2.07 -13.62 8.84
CA ALA A 196 -2.08 -15.03 9.25
C ALA A 196 -3.08 -15.36 10.36
N ASP A 197 -3.50 -14.37 11.14
CA ASP A 197 -4.37 -14.56 12.31
C ASP A 197 -5.87 -14.46 11.99
N TYR A 198 -6.21 -14.71 10.74
CA TYR A 198 -7.59 -14.80 10.32
C TYR A 198 -8.26 -16.03 10.97
N SER A 199 -8.94 -15.84 12.07
CA SER A 199 -9.72 -16.89 12.70
C SER A 199 -11.19 -16.50 12.79
N SER A 200 -12.07 -17.32 12.21
CA SER A 200 -13.50 -17.24 12.50
C SER A 200 -13.79 -17.87 13.86
N VAL A 201 -14.07 -17.07 14.85
CA VAL A 201 -14.54 -17.59 16.13
C VAL A 201 -15.92 -17.01 16.42
N GLY A 202 -16.94 -17.85 16.40
CA GLY A 202 -18.21 -17.58 17.04
C GLY A 202 -19.04 -16.43 16.47
N GLY A 203 -19.07 -16.20 15.15
CA GLY A 203 -19.95 -15.21 14.52
C GLY A 203 -19.47 -13.76 14.61
N GLN A 204 -18.22 -13.55 14.97
CA GLN A 204 -17.56 -12.24 14.93
C GLN A 204 -17.20 -11.87 13.49
N GLU A 205 -17.31 -10.59 13.14
CA GLU A 205 -16.81 -10.09 11.88
C GLU A 205 -15.32 -10.38 11.74
N GLN A 206 -14.93 -10.93 10.58
CA GLN A 206 -13.59 -11.39 10.32
C GLN A 206 -12.87 -10.34 9.50
N TYR A 207 -11.55 -10.23 9.70
CA TYR A 207 -10.70 -9.43 8.85
C TYR A 207 -9.56 -10.30 8.30
N ASN A 208 -9.10 -9.89 7.15
CA ASN A 208 -7.98 -10.53 6.47
C ASN A 208 -6.93 -9.45 6.07
N LYS A 209 -7.36 -8.27 5.68
CA LYS A 209 -6.47 -7.19 5.20
C LYS A 209 -6.58 -5.90 6.03
N PHE A 210 -7.77 -5.53 6.46
CA PHE A 210 -8.04 -4.30 7.21
C PHE A 210 -8.69 -4.63 8.55
N LYS A 211 -7.94 -4.42 9.63
CA LYS A 211 -8.40 -4.65 10.99
C LYS A 211 -8.78 -3.35 11.67
N SER A 212 -10.00 -3.25 12.15
CA SER A 212 -10.45 -2.15 13.01
C SER A 212 -10.33 -2.52 14.48
N SER A 213 -9.87 -1.59 15.30
CA SER A 213 -9.89 -1.73 16.77
C SER A 213 -11.29 -1.67 17.36
N ASN A 214 -12.26 -1.12 16.62
CA ASN A 214 -13.66 -1.07 17.01
C ASN A 214 -14.57 -1.32 15.79
N PRO A 215 -14.80 -2.58 15.43
CA PRO A 215 -15.57 -2.93 14.23
C PRO A 215 -17.06 -2.56 14.31
N ALA A 216 -17.59 -2.25 15.51
CA ALA A 216 -18.94 -1.73 15.67
C ALA A 216 -19.06 -0.27 15.18
N VAL A 217 -17.93 0.46 15.08
CA VAL A 217 -17.89 1.87 14.62
C VAL A 217 -17.33 1.96 13.21
N ILE A 218 -16.20 1.33 12.94
CA ILE A 218 -15.64 1.14 11.58
C ILE A 218 -15.51 -0.37 11.37
N ALA A 219 -16.28 -0.93 10.46
CA ALA A 219 -16.26 -2.37 10.20
C ALA A 219 -14.91 -2.82 9.63
N HIS A 220 -14.51 -4.07 9.93
CA HIS A 220 -13.37 -4.70 9.27
C HIS A 220 -13.54 -4.73 7.75
N GLU A 221 -12.47 -4.88 7.02
CA GLU A 221 -12.40 -5.07 5.55
C GLU A 221 -13.05 -3.96 4.72
N ASN A 222 -14.35 -3.78 4.79
CA ASN A 222 -15.09 -2.81 3.98
C ASN A 222 -15.07 -1.39 4.57
N LEU A 223 -14.62 -1.23 5.82
CA LEU A 223 -14.43 0.04 6.52
C LEU A 223 -15.67 0.94 6.56
N VAL A 224 -16.84 0.33 6.55
CA VAL A 224 -18.13 1.03 6.65
C VAL A 224 -18.29 1.60 8.06
N LEU A 225 -18.67 2.89 8.12
CA LEU A 225 -18.90 3.60 9.38
C LEU A 225 -20.33 3.40 9.87
N THR A 226 -20.44 3.04 11.16
CA THR A 226 -21.67 3.17 11.94
C THR A 226 -21.42 4.27 12.99
N GLN A 227 -22.15 5.36 12.89
CA GLN A 227 -21.91 6.53 13.73
C GLN A 227 -22.15 6.19 15.21
N PRO A 228 -21.15 6.40 16.07
CA PRO A 228 -21.29 6.16 17.50
C PRO A 228 -22.10 7.25 18.19
N LYS A 229 -22.55 7.00 19.42
CA LYS A 229 -23.20 8.00 20.24
C LYS A 229 -22.24 9.11 20.65
N TYR A 230 -21.03 8.76 21.08
CA TYR A 230 -20.01 9.70 21.51
C TYR A 230 -18.77 9.60 20.61
N ASN A 231 -17.98 10.68 20.58
CA ASN A 231 -16.70 10.66 19.88
C ASN A 231 -15.87 9.46 20.31
N THR A 232 -15.40 8.71 19.33
CA THR A 232 -14.76 7.40 19.55
C THR A 232 -13.46 7.32 18.77
N SER A 233 -12.38 6.93 19.46
CA SER A 233 -11.11 6.62 18.80
C SER A 233 -11.16 5.23 18.18
N VAL A 234 -10.76 5.14 16.91
CA VAL A 234 -10.64 3.90 16.18
C VAL A 234 -9.29 3.84 15.47
N THR A 235 -8.63 2.70 15.52
CA THR A 235 -7.39 2.45 14.78
C THR A 235 -7.66 1.40 13.71
N VAL A 236 -7.30 1.69 12.47
CA VAL A 236 -7.31 0.73 11.36
C VAL A 236 -5.89 0.32 11.05
N GLU A 237 -5.64 -0.99 11.03
CA GLU A 237 -4.33 -1.59 10.80
C GLU A 237 -4.32 -2.43 9.53
N SER A 238 -3.18 -2.49 8.87
CA SER A 238 -2.90 -3.40 7.75
C SER A 238 -1.44 -3.84 7.79
N VAL A 239 -1.16 -4.89 7.04
CA VAL A 239 0.21 -5.30 6.72
C VAL A 239 0.41 -5.10 5.23
N LEU A 240 1.30 -4.20 4.85
CA LEU A 240 1.57 -3.89 3.45
C LEU A 240 2.64 -4.81 2.87
N GLU A 241 2.48 -5.14 1.59
CA GLU A 241 3.47 -5.84 0.80
C GLU A 241 3.50 -5.28 -0.63
N HIS A 242 4.65 -5.43 -1.29
CA HIS A 242 4.74 -5.12 -2.71
C HIS A 242 4.24 -6.30 -3.52
N ALA A 243 3.20 -6.11 -4.35
CA ALA A 243 2.52 -7.18 -5.06
C ALA A 243 3.45 -8.04 -5.94
N VAL A 244 4.46 -7.40 -6.57
CA VAL A 244 5.45 -8.11 -7.41
C VAL A 244 6.55 -8.75 -6.58
N PHE A 245 7.10 -8.02 -5.59
CA PHE A 245 8.31 -8.45 -4.89
C PHE A 245 8.06 -9.30 -3.64
N ALA A 246 6.83 -9.38 -3.14
CA ALA A 246 6.51 -10.21 -1.98
C ALA A 246 6.89 -11.69 -2.18
N LYS A 247 6.70 -12.24 -3.38
CA LYS A 247 7.08 -13.62 -3.70
C LYS A 247 8.58 -13.87 -3.59
N TYR A 248 9.43 -12.88 -3.91
CA TYR A 248 10.88 -12.97 -3.76
C TYR A 248 11.27 -12.97 -2.29
N ALA A 249 10.67 -12.09 -1.49
CA ALA A 249 10.93 -12.00 -0.06
C ALA A 249 10.68 -13.34 0.67
N LYS A 250 9.68 -14.10 0.23
CA LYS A 250 9.34 -15.41 0.80
C LYS A 250 10.36 -16.51 0.47
N LYS A 251 11.20 -16.34 -0.54
CA LYS A 251 12.18 -17.32 -1.01
C LYS A 251 13.62 -17.04 -0.58
N ILE A 252 13.91 -15.88 0.02
CA ILE A 252 15.26 -15.47 0.35
C ILE A 252 15.79 -16.22 1.57
N THR A 253 16.99 -16.79 1.42
CA THR A 253 17.71 -17.52 2.47
C THR A 253 19.17 -17.07 2.63
N SER A 254 19.62 -16.06 1.85
CA SER A 254 21.02 -15.62 1.81
C SER A 254 21.18 -14.24 2.45
N GLY A 255 22.38 -13.89 2.94
CA GLY A 255 22.71 -12.57 3.47
C GLY A 255 23.20 -11.59 2.39
N ALA A 256 22.62 -11.59 1.20
CA ALA A 256 23.01 -10.69 0.11
C ALA A 256 22.45 -9.28 0.34
N TRP A 257 23.04 -8.27 -0.31
CA TRP A 257 22.64 -6.88 -0.15
C TRP A 257 21.18 -6.60 -0.52
N TYR A 258 20.62 -7.35 -1.47
CA TYR A 258 19.22 -7.20 -1.89
C TYR A 258 18.22 -7.78 -0.89
N ASP A 259 18.63 -8.62 0.05
CA ASP A 259 17.76 -9.15 1.10
C ASP A 259 17.16 -8.02 1.96
N ASP A 260 17.96 -6.97 2.16
CA ASP A 260 17.54 -5.78 2.89
C ASP A 260 16.38 -5.04 2.19
N TYR A 261 16.36 -5.04 0.86
CA TYR A 261 15.26 -4.49 0.08
C TYR A 261 14.00 -5.36 0.21
N PHE A 262 14.12 -6.64 -0.02
CA PHE A 262 12.98 -7.55 0.02
C PHE A 262 12.34 -7.64 1.39
N SER A 263 13.13 -7.60 2.47
CA SER A 263 12.61 -7.58 3.84
C SER A 263 11.74 -6.36 4.14
N LYS A 264 11.97 -5.24 3.44
CA LYS A 264 11.20 -4.00 3.54
C LYS A 264 10.02 -3.93 2.57
N LEU A 265 9.87 -4.92 1.69
CA LEU A 265 8.79 -5.00 0.69
C LEU A 265 7.70 -6.02 1.07
N ILE A 266 7.77 -6.59 2.26
CA ILE A 266 6.79 -7.53 2.81
C ILE A 266 6.62 -7.29 4.31
N GLY A 267 5.44 -7.62 4.84
CA GLY A 267 5.20 -7.62 6.28
C GLY A 267 5.27 -6.23 6.95
N GLN A 268 5.05 -5.17 6.20
CA GLN A 268 5.16 -3.80 6.69
C GLN A 268 3.87 -3.39 7.41
N LYS A 269 3.91 -3.39 8.74
CA LYS A 269 2.77 -2.97 9.57
C LYS A 269 2.54 -1.47 9.45
N VAL A 270 1.29 -1.09 9.23
CA VAL A 270 0.82 0.30 9.20
C VAL A 270 -0.46 0.43 9.99
N SER A 271 -0.69 1.60 10.54
CA SER A 271 -1.92 1.91 11.24
C SER A 271 -2.28 3.39 11.08
N ALA A 272 -3.58 3.69 11.11
CA ALA A 272 -4.09 5.03 11.23
C ALA A 272 -5.08 5.09 12.39
N THR A 273 -4.83 5.96 13.33
CA THR A 273 -5.75 6.23 14.44
C THR A 273 -6.57 7.46 14.12
N MET A 274 -7.88 7.35 14.28
CA MET A 274 -8.82 8.41 13.94
C MET A 274 -9.83 8.64 15.04
N THR A 275 -10.43 9.81 15.05
CA THR A 275 -11.58 10.14 15.88
C THR A 275 -12.84 10.14 15.02
N VAL A 276 -13.73 9.20 15.27
CA VAL A 276 -15.07 9.19 14.69
C VAL A 276 -15.98 10.05 15.56
N LEU A 277 -16.59 11.07 14.96
CA LEU A 277 -17.48 11.98 15.66
C LEU A 277 -18.80 11.30 15.99
N GLY A 278 -19.20 11.38 17.24
CA GLY A 278 -20.48 10.86 17.72
C GLY A 278 -21.64 11.83 17.55
N THR A 279 -22.88 11.34 17.59
CA THR A 279 -24.09 12.16 17.52
C THR A 279 -24.23 13.15 18.68
N ASP A 280 -23.75 12.75 19.85
CA ASP A 280 -23.85 13.52 21.10
C ASP A 280 -22.52 14.22 21.48
N GLY A 281 -21.52 14.17 20.57
CA GLY A 281 -20.23 14.81 20.77
C GLY A 281 -19.33 14.10 21.79
N PRO A 282 -18.58 14.84 22.63
CA PRO A 282 -17.66 14.26 23.61
C PRO A 282 -18.37 13.39 24.65
N ASN A 283 -17.73 12.31 25.09
CA ASN A 283 -18.29 11.41 26.12
C ASN A 283 -18.19 12.06 27.51
N PRO A 284 -19.30 12.43 28.17
CA PRO A 284 -19.26 13.01 29.51
C PRO A 284 -18.64 12.04 30.52
N GLY A 285 -17.53 12.42 31.15
CA GLY A 285 -16.84 11.63 32.17
C GLY A 285 -16.00 10.46 31.65
N GLY A 286 -15.82 10.35 30.34
CA GLY A 286 -14.91 9.40 29.67
C GLY A 286 -13.64 10.07 29.15
N ASP A 287 -12.65 9.26 28.78
CA ASP A 287 -11.50 9.74 28.03
C ASP A 287 -11.96 10.34 26.71
N GLN A 288 -11.47 11.54 26.40
CA GLN A 288 -11.82 12.24 25.16
C GLN A 288 -10.79 11.88 24.08
N PRO A 289 -11.23 11.31 22.96
CA PRO A 289 -10.32 11.10 21.82
C PRO A 289 -9.92 12.46 21.24
N PRO A 290 -8.71 12.57 20.65
CA PRO A 290 -8.29 13.76 19.95
C PRO A 290 -9.27 14.17 18.86
N VAL A 291 -9.65 15.43 18.81
CA VAL A 291 -10.47 16.00 17.74
C VAL A 291 -9.70 17.07 16.99
N LYS A 292 -10.10 17.32 15.76
CA LYS A 292 -9.56 18.43 14.98
C LYS A 292 -9.75 19.74 15.73
N THR A 293 -8.67 20.49 15.85
CA THR A 293 -8.61 21.78 16.55
C THR A 293 -7.89 22.78 15.66
N THR A 294 -8.48 23.93 15.41
CA THR A 294 -7.87 24.99 14.63
C THR A 294 -7.26 26.03 15.57
N VAL A 295 -6.00 26.34 15.36
CA VAL A 295 -5.29 27.36 16.17
C VAL A 295 -4.55 28.35 15.29
N THR A 296 -4.29 29.52 15.80
CA THR A 296 -3.43 30.54 15.17
C THR A 296 -2.22 30.78 16.04
N VAL A 297 -1.03 30.73 15.44
CA VAL A 297 0.23 31.07 16.09
C VAL A 297 0.75 32.37 15.49
N VAL A 298 1.05 33.31 16.34
CA VAL A 298 1.60 34.62 15.96
C VAL A 298 2.94 34.82 16.68
N LEU A 299 3.98 35.12 15.92
CA LEU A 299 5.24 35.64 16.45
C LEU A 299 5.44 37.05 15.90
N THR A 300 5.40 38.04 16.77
CA THR A 300 5.72 39.41 16.39
C THR A 300 7.22 39.56 16.30
N GLY A 301 7.71 39.88 15.13
CA GLY A 301 9.15 40.04 14.88
C GLY A 301 9.73 41.24 15.64
N VAL A 302 11.00 41.12 15.97
CA VAL A 302 11.78 42.21 16.59
C VAL A 302 12.67 42.83 15.49
N ASN A 303 12.58 44.14 15.33
CA ASN A 303 13.32 44.87 14.27
C ASN A 303 13.14 44.29 12.86
N GLY A 304 11.97 43.75 12.56
CA GLY A 304 11.67 43.17 11.25
C GLY A 304 12.21 41.75 11.07
N VAL A 305 12.79 41.15 12.09
CA VAL A 305 13.30 39.75 12.06
C VAL A 305 12.32 38.85 12.82
N GLY A 306 11.98 37.71 12.22
CA GLY A 306 11.20 36.66 12.85
C GLY A 306 9.72 37.01 13.05
N ALA A 307 8.94 37.13 11.99
CA ALA A 307 7.49 37.26 12.06
C ALA A 307 6.79 36.02 11.53
N VAL A 308 5.84 35.51 12.30
CA VAL A 308 4.98 34.40 11.89
C VAL A 308 3.53 34.77 12.19
N ASP A 309 2.64 34.53 11.28
CA ASP A 309 1.18 34.58 11.46
C ASP A 309 0.58 33.41 10.67
N ARG A 310 0.23 32.36 11.39
CA ARG A 310 -0.19 31.10 10.75
C ARG A 310 -1.38 30.51 11.50
N THR A 311 -2.46 30.30 10.76
CA THR A 311 -3.60 29.50 11.20
C THR A 311 -3.50 28.09 10.58
N PHE A 312 -3.62 27.07 11.39
CA PHE A 312 -3.51 25.68 10.95
C PHE A 312 -4.35 24.75 11.82
N ASP A 313 -4.61 23.57 11.30
CA ASP A 313 -5.30 22.51 12.01
C ASP A 313 -4.30 21.65 12.78
N THR A 314 -4.61 21.37 14.03
CA THR A 314 -3.90 20.45 14.92
C THR A 314 -4.91 19.57 15.65
N THR A 315 -4.55 18.98 16.77
CA THR A 315 -5.44 18.11 17.55
C THR A 315 -5.59 18.59 18.98
N SER A 316 -6.74 18.32 19.60
CA SER A 316 -7.10 18.79 20.93
C SER A 316 -6.23 18.22 22.06
N ASP A 317 -5.46 17.16 21.80
CA ASP A 317 -4.49 16.57 22.74
C ASP A 317 -3.11 17.22 22.70
N LYS A 318 -2.86 18.05 21.68
CA LYS A 318 -1.62 18.84 21.61
C LYS A 318 -1.57 19.88 22.71
N THR A 319 -0.39 20.04 23.28
CA THR A 319 -0.12 21.14 24.20
C THR A 319 0.07 22.45 23.45
N VAL A 320 -0.07 23.55 24.15
CA VAL A 320 0.22 24.88 23.58
C VAL A 320 1.66 24.98 23.09
N ALA A 321 2.62 24.37 23.79
CA ALA A 321 4.03 24.33 23.36
C ALA A 321 4.21 23.58 22.02
N GLU A 322 3.55 22.43 21.87
CA GLU A 322 3.61 21.66 20.63
C GLU A 322 2.95 22.41 19.47
N ALA A 323 1.82 23.07 19.70
CA ALA A 323 1.15 23.88 18.68
C ALA A 323 1.97 25.13 18.31
N LEU A 324 2.61 25.79 19.28
CA LEU A 324 3.54 26.90 19.01
C LEU A 324 4.68 26.42 18.10
N GLN A 325 5.33 25.34 18.43
CA GLN A 325 6.43 24.78 17.61
C GLN A 325 5.95 24.44 16.21
N GLU A 326 4.78 23.81 16.09
CA GLU A 326 4.19 23.44 14.79
C GLU A 326 3.88 24.67 13.93
N GLY A 327 3.30 25.71 14.55
CA GLY A 327 2.97 26.97 13.88
C GLY A 327 4.20 27.76 13.47
N LEU A 328 5.22 27.78 14.30
CA LEU A 328 6.50 28.47 14.03
C LEU A 328 7.27 27.77 12.88
N GLY A 329 7.14 26.46 12.76
CA GLY A 329 7.82 25.66 11.73
C GLY A 329 9.26 25.27 12.10
N GLU A 330 9.94 24.63 11.15
CA GLU A 330 11.28 24.03 11.37
C GLU A 330 12.40 25.06 11.52
N ASP A 331 12.19 26.28 11.01
CA ASP A 331 13.17 27.38 11.11
C ASP A 331 13.31 27.94 12.53
N TYR A 332 12.37 27.62 13.41
CA TYR A 332 12.36 28.04 14.79
C TYR A 332 12.49 26.85 15.73
N THR A 333 13.12 27.09 16.87
CA THR A 333 13.20 26.12 17.95
C THR A 333 12.72 26.74 19.26
N LEU A 334 11.61 26.21 19.77
CA LEU A 334 11.04 26.58 21.07
C LEU A 334 11.51 25.56 22.11
N THR A 335 12.08 26.05 23.20
CA THR A 335 12.33 25.21 24.39
C THR A 335 11.39 25.65 25.53
N VAL A 336 10.89 24.65 26.27
CA VAL A 336 10.02 24.86 27.42
C VAL A 336 10.83 24.58 28.69
N SER A 337 10.74 25.50 29.65
CA SER A 337 11.40 25.32 30.95
C SER A 337 10.77 24.20 31.77
N GLY A 338 11.46 23.72 32.79
CA GLY A 338 10.93 22.70 33.71
C GLY A 338 9.66 23.11 34.45
N TYR A 339 9.31 24.38 34.43
CA TYR A 339 8.07 24.93 35.01
C TYR A 339 6.94 25.10 33.98
N GLY A 340 7.17 24.69 32.72
CA GLY A 340 6.16 24.75 31.66
C GLY A 340 6.04 26.08 30.93
N TYR A 341 7.01 26.97 31.07
CA TYR A 341 7.04 28.28 30.41
C TYR A 341 8.10 28.33 29.30
N ILE A 342 8.08 29.37 28.47
CA ILE A 342 9.09 29.54 27.42
C ILE A 342 10.47 29.63 28.08
N GLY A 343 11.34 28.70 27.74
CA GLY A 343 12.74 28.70 28.15
C GLY A 343 13.62 29.50 27.19
N SER A 344 13.45 29.24 25.89
CA SER A 344 14.10 29.98 24.81
C SER A 344 13.33 29.82 23.50
N LEU A 345 13.52 30.75 22.59
CA LEU A 345 13.07 30.66 21.21
C LEU A 345 14.23 31.14 20.32
N THR A 346 14.68 30.29 19.44
CA THR A 346 15.68 30.56 18.40
C THR A 346 15.08 30.45 17.01
N GLY A 347 15.59 31.16 16.04
CA GLY A 347 15.05 31.21 14.70
C GLY A 347 16.08 31.66 13.66
N PRO A 348 15.64 31.96 12.44
CA PRO A 348 16.51 32.40 11.35
C PRO A 348 17.09 33.80 11.63
N ASP A 349 18.13 34.18 10.86
CA ASP A 349 18.75 35.49 10.87
C ASP A 349 19.22 35.97 12.27
N ASP A 350 19.85 35.07 13.03
CA ASP A 350 20.30 35.31 14.41
C ASP A 350 19.19 35.65 15.39
N PHE A 351 17.93 35.35 15.04
CA PHE A 351 16.82 35.49 15.98
C PHE A 351 17.03 34.59 17.20
N ASN A 352 17.19 35.21 18.36
CA ASN A 352 17.37 34.50 19.61
C ASN A 352 16.67 35.25 20.74
N ALA A 353 15.65 34.58 21.30
CA ALA A 353 14.95 35.03 22.50
C ALA A 353 15.29 34.09 23.67
N ALA A 354 16.54 34.04 24.07
CA ALA A 354 16.97 33.25 25.23
C ALA A 354 16.84 34.04 26.52
N ASN A 355 16.32 33.38 27.56
CA ASN A 355 16.18 33.97 28.90
C ASN A 355 17.50 33.83 29.67
N ALA A 356 18.59 34.38 29.15
CA ALA A 356 19.91 34.26 29.77
C ALA A 356 20.67 35.60 29.79
N GLY A 357 20.54 36.34 30.83
CA GLY A 357 21.39 37.50 31.14
C GLY A 357 20.86 38.82 30.62
N VAL A 358 21.38 39.88 30.91
CA VAL A 358 21.22 41.31 30.96
C VAL A 358 20.27 42.02 29.97
N GLU A 359 19.75 41.40 28.96
CA GLU A 359 18.71 41.96 28.07
C GLU A 359 17.41 41.24 28.29
N PHE A 360 16.51 41.85 29.00
CA PHE A 360 15.14 41.42 29.17
C PHE A 360 14.39 41.53 27.83
N TRP A 361 14.36 40.48 27.08
CA TRP A 361 13.21 40.23 26.20
C TRP A 361 12.05 39.89 27.13
N GLY A 362 11.08 40.77 27.28
CA GLY A 362 9.83 40.45 27.94
C GLY A 362 9.18 39.34 27.09
N GLN A 363 9.27 38.11 27.54
CA GLN A 363 8.52 37.02 26.93
C GLN A 363 7.06 37.23 27.30
N TYR A 364 6.32 37.77 26.35
CA TYR A 364 4.89 37.96 26.52
C TYR A 364 4.20 36.85 25.77
N TYR A 365 3.45 36.07 26.49
CA TYR A 365 2.61 35.03 25.97
C TYR A 365 1.17 35.51 25.96
N TYR A 366 0.49 35.43 24.84
CA TYR A 366 -0.87 35.91 24.68
C TYR A 366 -1.80 34.76 24.30
N ILE A 367 -2.98 34.70 24.92
CA ILE A 367 -4.10 33.86 24.52
C ILE A 367 -5.24 34.79 24.09
N ASP A 368 -5.67 34.66 22.81
CA ASP A 368 -6.75 35.49 22.25
C ASP A 368 -6.56 37.00 22.44
N GLY A 369 -5.31 37.45 22.31
CA GLY A 369 -4.95 38.87 22.48
C GLY A 369 -4.87 39.34 23.92
N ALA A 370 -5.13 38.49 24.89
CA ALA A 370 -4.98 38.81 26.32
C ALA A 370 -3.64 38.28 26.85
N TYR A 371 -2.92 39.14 27.57
CA TYR A 371 -1.67 38.75 28.21
C TYR A 371 -1.91 37.71 29.31
N ASP A 372 -1.26 36.58 29.24
CA ASP A 372 -1.35 35.50 30.22
C ASP A 372 0.04 35.15 30.78
N THR A 373 0.22 35.31 32.10
CA THR A 373 1.46 34.99 32.81
C THR A 373 1.33 33.74 33.67
N SER A 374 0.16 33.13 33.73
CA SER A 374 -0.17 32.09 34.70
C SER A 374 -0.38 30.70 34.08
N SER A 375 -0.72 30.64 32.82
CA SER A 375 -0.99 29.35 32.14
C SER A 375 0.30 28.73 31.59
N PRO A 376 0.67 27.52 32.00
CA PRO A 376 1.81 26.84 31.43
C PRO A 376 1.53 26.40 30.01
N LEU A 377 2.59 26.31 29.18
CA LEU A 377 2.50 25.84 27.78
C LEU A 377 2.23 24.34 27.66
N THR A 378 2.22 23.64 28.78
CA THR A 378 1.96 22.19 28.86
C THR A 378 0.48 21.82 28.90
N VAL A 379 -0.41 22.80 28.92
CA VAL A 379 -1.87 22.57 28.85
C VAL A 379 -2.30 22.29 27.40
N PRO A 380 -3.40 21.56 27.21
CA PRO A 380 -3.96 21.33 25.87
C PRO A 380 -4.40 22.63 25.20
N VAL A 381 -4.34 22.66 23.87
CA VAL A 381 -4.83 23.77 23.05
C VAL A 381 -6.35 23.88 23.11
N THR A 382 -6.87 25.09 22.87
CA THR A 382 -8.29 25.36 22.72
C THR A 382 -8.62 25.65 21.26
N ASP A 383 -9.74 25.12 20.78
CA ASP A 383 -10.18 25.34 19.41
C ASP A 383 -10.49 26.82 19.15
N GLY A 384 -9.98 27.33 18.04
CA GLY A 384 -10.10 28.74 17.67
C GLY A 384 -9.16 29.69 18.40
N ALA A 385 -8.31 29.20 19.31
CA ALA A 385 -7.40 30.05 20.06
C ALA A 385 -6.28 30.69 19.23
N VAL A 386 -5.85 31.86 19.62
CA VAL A 386 -4.69 32.57 19.08
C VAL A 386 -3.60 32.63 20.14
N TYR A 387 -2.47 32.01 19.85
CA TYR A 387 -1.29 31.98 20.71
C TYR A 387 -0.18 32.87 20.12
N GLY A 388 0.37 33.79 20.92
CA GLY A 388 1.36 34.74 20.45
C GLY A 388 2.45 35.08 21.47
#